data_ffc89d095d80931777ffb411c6218d45
#
_entry.id   ffc89d095d80931777ffb411c6218d45
#
_cell.length_a   1.000
_cell.length_b   1.000
_cell.length_c   1.000
_cell.angle_alpha   90.00
_cell.angle_beta   90.00
_cell.angle_gamma   90.00
#
_symmetry.space_group_name_H-M   'P 1'
#
loop_
_entity.id
_entity.type
_entity.pdbx_description
1 polymer ?
#
loop_
_entity_poly.entity_id
_entity_poly.type
_entity_poly.pdbx_seq_one_letter_code
_entity_poly.pdbx_strand_id
1 'polypeptide(L)'
;MWHNNSHYLYKRSGVYYYSRRIPIDIQEVYSRKKIVVSLKTKSKRIALSSSSMLTMELDKYWSSFRIKQLASNYLPNYLGNPQNLSNLTISDARDYYLALKGKTKPKLFHQIANRNTQYIIDVLGNKDLSQYTTIDAGKFRDALLKRGLVTSSVHRVFSSIKSIVSLVIKEKGLKIENPFLGVFIPDLNDTTVRMPITIGEIRIIQSKCMNIDDDLRWVISIISDTGMRLAEAIGLKSEDIILNCDIPHVIIRPNNKRRLKTKQSQRVIPLVGVSLWGAKQALKYQPNGYLFQRYNKGSISNANSASAA
;
A
#
# COMPACT_ATOMS: atom_id res chain seq x y z
N MET A 1 31.92 9.86 -61.22
CA MET A 1 31.95 8.42 -60.87
C MET A 1 31.37 8.20 -59.49
N TRP A 2 30.19 7.69 -59.42
CA TRP A 2 29.51 7.37 -58.16
C TRP A 2 30.02 6.01 -57.66
N HIS A 3 30.93 5.99 -56.70
CA HIS A 3 31.31 4.75 -56.02
C HIS A 3 30.18 4.35 -55.07
N ASN A 4 29.47 3.30 -55.51
CA ASN A 4 28.47 2.60 -54.73
C ASN A 4 29.17 1.90 -53.52
N ASN A 5 29.40 2.62 -52.44
CA ASN A 5 30.02 2.06 -51.23
C ASN A 5 28.93 1.40 -50.39
N SER A 6 28.53 0.18 -50.82
CA SER A 6 27.41 -0.62 -50.27
C SER A 6 27.60 -1.08 -48.80
N HIS A 7 28.66 -0.64 -48.13
CA HIS A 7 29.00 -1.19 -46.80
C HIS A 7 29.20 -0.15 -45.71
N TYR A 8 28.97 1.15 -45.96
CA TYR A 8 29.12 2.22 -44.95
C TYR A 8 30.47 2.24 -44.21
N LEU A 9 31.56 1.78 -44.88
CA LEU A 9 32.88 1.64 -44.29
C LEU A 9 33.87 2.70 -44.84
N TYR A 10 34.68 3.22 -43.94
CA TYR A 10 35.90 3.97 -44.31
C TYR A 10 37.06 3.60 -43.37
N LYS A 11 38.28 3.87 -43.83
CA LYS A 11 39.50 3.57 -43.05
C LYS A 11 40.18 4.86 -42.63
N ARG A 12 40.52 4.94 -41.32
CA ARG A 12 41.29 6.06 -40.78
C ARG A 12 42.38 5.50 -39.85
N SER A 13 43.63 5.94 -40.07
CA SER A 13 44.80 5.48 -39.29
C SER A 13 44.89 3.96 -39.17
N GLY A 14 44.62 3.25 -40.29
CA GLY A 14 44.70 1.81 -40.34
C GLY A 14 43.48 1.07 -39.79
N VAL A 15 42.57 1.71 -39.08
CA VAL A 15 41.37 1.11 -38.45
C VAL A 15 40.13 1.39 -39.29
N TYR A 16 39.21 0.42 -39.39
CA TYR A 16 37.93 0.59 -40.09
C TYR A 16 36.87 1.21 -39.17
N TYR A 17 36.09 2.12 -39.75
CA TYR A 17 34.95 2.80 -39.17
C TYR A 17 33.70 2.57 -39.96
N TYR A 18 32.58 2.38 -39.30
CA TYR A 18 31.24 2.42 -39.85
C TYR A 18 30.72 3.84 -39.85
N SER A 19 30.15 4.33 -40.94
CA SER A 19 29.56 5.67 -41.03
C SER A 19 28.30 5.62 -41.91
N ARG A 20 27.16 5.82 -41.29
CA ARG A 20 25.86 5.80 -41.97
C ARG A 20 25.07 7.08 -41.65
N ARG A 21 24.47 7.69 -42.69
CA ARG A 21 23.61 8.86 -42.55
C ARG A 21 22.28 8.42 -41.90
N ILE A 22 21.78 9.21 -40.98
CA ILE A 22 20.46 9.00 -40.38
C ILE A 22 19.40 9.43 -41.39
N PRO A 23 18.34 8.63 -41.64
CA PRO A 23 17.26 9.00 -42.53
C PRO A 23 16.61 10.31 -42.13
N ILE A 24 16.23 11.14 -43.11
CA ILE A 24 15.72 12.49 -42.92
C ILE A 24 14.46 12.50 -42.07
N ASP A 25 13.57 11.53 -42.29
CA ASP A 25 12.28 11.35 -41.60
C ASP A 25 12.37 11.09 -40.08
N ILE A 26 13.55 10.69 -39.58
CA ILE A 26 13.78 10.43 -38.18
C ILE A 26 14.93 11.26 -37.62
N GLN A 27 15.48 12.18 -38.40
CA GLN A 27 16.68 12.93 -38.04
C GLN A 27 16.47 13.88 -36.84
N GLU A 28 15.23 14.35 -36.63
CA GLU A 28 14.87 15.24 -35.51
C GLU A 28 15.06 14.60 -34.13
N VAL A 29 15.04 13.26 -34.06
CA VAL A 29 15.23 12.51 -32.80
C VAL A 29 16.72 12.43 -32.43
N TYR A 30 17.62 12.76 -33.34
CA TYR A 30 19.06 12.64 -33.16
C TYR A 30 19.74 13.99 -33.13
N SER A 31 20.68 14.16 -32.20
CA SER A 31 21.55 15.37 -32.14
C SER A 31 22.60 15.45 -33.26
N ARG A 32 22.72 14.40 -34.08
CA ARG A 32 23.74 14.27 -35.15
C ARG A 32 23.11 13.78 -36.45
N LYS A 33 23.67 14.22 -37.57
CA LYS A 33 23.16 13.82 -38.92
C LYS A 33 23.65 12.45 -39.39
N LYS A 34 24.64 11.86 -38.73
CA LYS A 34 25.21 10.54 -39.08
C LYS A 34 25.69 9.80 -37.85
N ILE A 35 25.63 8.49 -37.90
CA ILE A 35 26.17 7.56 -36.91
C ILE A 35 27.59 7.18 -37.38
N VAL A 36 28.59 7.36 -36.52
CA VAL A 36 29.96 6.97 -36.78
C VAL A 36 30.47 6.13 -35.62
N VAL A 37 30.91 4.90 -35.93
CA VAL A 37 31.38 3.92 -34.92
C VAL A 37 32.72 3.33 -35.36
N SER A 38 33.69 3.32 -34.48
CA SER A 38 34.94 2.57 -34.73
C SER A 38 34.71 1.08 -34.60
N LEU A 39 35.08 0.31 -35.61
CA LEU A 39 34.96 -1.16 -35.59
C LEU A 39 36.16 -1.82 -34.90
N LYS A 40 37.13 -1.05 -34.42
CA LYS A 40 38.33 -1.50 -33.68
C LYS A 40 39.07 -2.66 -34.38
N THR A 41 38.99 -2.74 -35.72
CA THR A 41 39.67 -3.78 -36.51
C THR A 41 40.42 -3.16 -37.70
N LYS A 42 41.54 -3.81 -38.06
CA LYS A 42 42.32 -3.52 -39.27
C LYS A 42 41.97 -4.53 -40.41
N SER A 43 41.22 -5.60 -40.11
CA SER A 43 40.83 -6.62 -41.09
C SER A 43 39.60 -6.17 -41.88
N LYS A 44 39.70 -6.12 -43.19
CA LYS A 44 38.59 -5.77 -44.08
C LYS A 44 37.42 -6.78 -43.98
N ARG A 45 37.73 -8.06 -43.83
CA ARG A 45 36.72 -9.14 -43.72
C ARG A 45 35.87 -8.97 -42.46
N ILE A 46 36.51 -8.73 -41.30
CA ILE A 46 35.81 -8.52 -40.04
C ILE A 46 35.01 -7.21 -40.09
N ALA A 47 35.57 -6.14 -40.69
CA ALA A 47 34.89 -4.87 -40.85
C ALA A 47 33.61 -4.98 -41.68
N LEU A 48 33.64 -5.75 -42.75
CA LEU A 48 32.47 -6.01 -43.60
C LEU A 48 31.36 -6.75 -42.86
N SER A 49 31.70 -7.82 -42.13
CA SER A 49 30.73 -8.57 -41.32
C SER A 49 30.11 -7.69 -40.22
N SER A 50 30.93 -6.95 -39.47
CA SER A 50 30.45 -6.03 -38.42
C SER A 50 29.58 -4.90 -38.98
N SER A 51 29.93 -4.37 -40.14
CA SER A 51 29.15 -3.32 -40.84
C SER A 51 27.77 -3.84 -41.26
N SER A 52 27.69 -5.06 -41.81
CA SER A 52 26.42 -5.69 -42.18
C SER A 52 25.51 -5.90 -40.98
N MET A 53 26.06 -6.39 -39.84
CA MET A 53 25.31 -6.57 -38.60
C MET A 53 24.80 -5.22 -38.06
N LEU A 54 25.63 -4.21 -37.98
CA LEU A 54 25.23 -2.85 -37.53
C LEU A 54 24.17 -2.26 -38.45
N THR A 55 24.27 -2.47 -39.74
CA THR A 55 23.27 -2.00 -40.73
C THR A 55 21.92 -2.64 -40.46
N MET A 56 21.87 -3.97 -40.29
CA MET A 56 20.65 -4.73 -40.02
C MET A 56 19.99 -4.28 -38.69
N GLU A 57 20.76 -4.10 -37.64
CA GLU A 57 20.23 -3.66 -36.34
C GLU A 57 19.70 -2.22 -36.40
N LEU A 58 20.39 -1.30 -37.09
CA LEU A 58 19.90 0.06 -37.32
C LEU A 58 18.62 0.08 -38.14
N ASP A 59 18.53 -0.74 -39.18
CA ASP A 59 17.32 -0.82 -40.01
C ASP A 59 16.11 -1.34 -39.23
N LYS A 60 16.29 -2.37 -38.38
CA LYS A 60 15.26 -2.85 -37.49
C LYS A 60 14.83 -1.75 -36.51
N TYR A 61 15.78 -1.06 -35.90
CA TYR A 61 15.51 0.01 -34.95
C TYR A 61 14.73 1.15 -35.58
N TRP A 62 15.16 1.64 -36.76
CA TRP A 62 14.50 2.71 -37.47
C TRP A 62 13.12 2.32 -38.01
N SER A 63 12.95 1.08 -38.45
CA SER A 63 11.64 0.55 -38.85
C SER A 63 10.69 0.46 -37.66
N SER A 64 11.14 -0.01 -36.50
CA SER A 64 10.30 -0.05 -35.29
C SER A 64 9.89 1.36 -34.81
N PHE A 65 10.77 2.34 -34.99
CA PHE A 65 10.48 3.74 -34.67
C PHE A 65 9.42 4.32 -35.60
N ARG A 66 9.53 4.07 -36.93
CA ARG A 66 8.51 4.48 -37.92
C ARG A 66 7.17 3.83 -37.66
N ILE A 67 7.16 2.53 -37.36
CA ILE A 67 5.93 1.81 -36.99
C ILE A 67 5.27 2.44 -35.76
N LYS A 68 6.04 2.77 -34.71
CA LYS A 68 5.51 3.46 -33.54
C LYS A 68 4.92 4.82 -33.88
N GLN A 69 5.59 5.58 -34.74
CA GLN A 69 5.14 6.90 -35.18
C GLN A 69 3.87 6.80 -36.06
N LEU A 70 3.80 5.83 -36.94
CA LEU A 70 2.60 5.52 -37.72
C LEU A 70 1.47 5.04 -36.81
N ALA A 71 1.75 4.18 -35.85
CA ALA A 71 0.78 3.70 -34.88
C ALA A 71 0.20 4.86 -34.04
N SER A 72 1.02 5.80 -33.59
CA SER A 72 0.55 6.95 -32.83
C SER A 72 -0.27 7.95 -33.64
N ASN A 73 0.05 8.11 -34.94
CA ASN A 73 -0.59 9.12 -35.79
C ASN A 73 -1.84 8.60 -36.54
N TYR A 74 -1.88 7.33 -36.91
CA TYR A 74 -2.93 6.79 -37.78
C TYR A 74 -3.81 5.72 -37.12
N LEU A 75 -3.30 4.88 -36.25
CA LEU A 75 -4.10 3.84 -35.57
C LEU A 75 -5.26 4.38 -34.77
N PRO A 76 -5.16 5.53 -34.04
CA PRO A 76 -6.31 6.11 -33.36
C PRO A 76 -7.51 6.37 -34.29
N ASN A 77 -7.26 6.72 -35.53
CA ASN A 77 -8.32 7.02 -36.52
C ASN A 77 -9.00 5.74 -37.09
N TYR A 78 -8.30 4.59 -37.08
CA TYR A 78 -8.80 3.34 -37.68
C TYR A 78 -9.32 2.35 -36.62
N LEU A 79 -8.77 2.37 -35.40
CA LEU A 79 -9.15 1.43 -34.32
C LEU A 79 -10.16 2.00 -33.34
N GLY A 80 -10.69 3.21 -33.63
CA GLY A 80 -11.44 3.96 -32.61
C GLY A 80 -10.48 4.42 -31.53
N ASN A 81 -10.55 5.68 -31.19
CA ASN A 81 -9.67 6.31 -30.20
C ASN A 81 -9.66 5.45 -28.92
N PRO A 82 -8.53 4.88 -28.48
CA PRO A 82 -8.47 4.23 -27.17
C PRO A 82 -8.68 5.23 -26.01
N GLN A 83 -8.98 6.50 -26.33
CA GLN A 83 -9.37 7.57 -25.42
C GLN A 83 -10.78 7.41 -24.82
N ASN A 84 -11.47 6.27 -25.02
CA ASN A 84 -12.52 5.84 -24.12
C ASN A 84 -12.01 4.97 -22.97
N LEU A 85 -10.70 4.92 -22.74
CA LEU A 85 -10.17 4.71 -21.41
C LEU A 85 -10.52 6.00 -20.65
N SER A 86 -11.69 6.01 -19.98
CA SER A 86 -12.06 7.07 -19.05
C SER A 86 -10.79 7.50 -18.32
N ASN A 87 -10.44 8.79 -18.40
CA ASN A 87 -9.33 9.39 -17.65
C ASN A 87 -9.59 9.17 -16.16
N LEU A 88 -9.30 7.97 -15.68
CA LEU A 88 -9.50 7.57 -14.29
C LEU A 88 -8.31 8.04 -13.49
N THR A 89 -8.47 9.15 -12.82
CA THR A 89 -7.47 9.66 -11.89
C THR A 89 -7.37 8.78 -10.65
N ILE A 90 -6.32 8.99 -9.85
CA ILE A 90 -6.19 8.27 -8.57
C ILE A 90 -7.33 8.61 -7.59
N SER A 91 -7.91 9.82 -7.66
CA SER A 91 -9.10 10.19 -6.90
C SER A 91 -10.33 9.39 -7.34
N ASP A 92 -10.54 9.26 -8.65
CA ASP A 92 -11.68 8.49 -9.19
C ASP A 92 -11.54 7.02 -8.82
N ALA A 93 -10.31 6.49 -8.85
CA ALA A 93 -10.00 5.13 -8.42
C ALA A 93 -10.34 4.90 -6.95
N ARG A 94 -10.00 5.85 -6.07
CA ARG A 94 -10.39 5.81 -4.66
C ARG A 94 -11.90 5.80 -4.49
N ASP A 95 -12.61 6.68 -5.19
CA ASP A 95 -14.06 6.81 -5.06
C ASP A 95 -14.77 5.56 -5.57
N TYR A 96 -14.31 5.00 -6.68
CA TYR A 96 -14.80 3.73 -7.18
C TYR A 96 -14.55 2.57 -6.20
N TYR A 97 -13.34 2.51 -5.62
CA TYR A 97 -13.00 1.52 -4.59
C TYR A 97 -13.90 1.64 -3.36
N LEU A 98 -14.17 2.86 -2.90
CA LEU A 98 -15.05 3.12 -1.75
C LEU A 98 -16.51 2.81 -2.07
N ALA A 99 -16.97 3.08 -3.29
CA ALA A 99 -18.32 2.72 -3.72
C ALA A 99 -18.56 1.20 -3.71
N LEU A 100 -17.56 0.40 -4.13
CA LEU A 100 -17.67 -1.05 -4.17
C LEU A 100 -17.44 -1.69 -2.79
N LYS A 101 -16.36 -1.34 -2.11
CA LYS A 101 -15.92 -2.00 -0.87
C LYS A 101 -16.31 -1.27 0.41
N GLY A 102 -16.64 0.02 0.31
CA GLY A 102 -16.86 0.88 1.47
C GLY A 102 -18.23 0.77 2.11
N LYS A 103 -19.28 0.33 1.37
CA LYS A 103 -20.70 0.35 1.82
C LYS A 103 -20.92 -0.22 3.22
N THR A 104 -20.23 -1.30 3.58
CA THR A 104 -20.37 -1.96 4.89
C THR A 104 -19.19 -1.72 5.82
N LYS A 105 -18.24 -0.88 5.43
CA LYS A 105 -17.01 -0.62 6.19
C LYS A 105 -17.16 0.55 7.15
N PRO A 106 -16.44 0.52 8.30
CA PRO A 106 -16.47 1.62 9.26
C PRO A 106 -15.85 2.90 8.67
N LYS A 107 -16.22 4.05 9.25
CA LYS A 107 -15.71 5.39 8.86
C LYS A 107 -14.18 5.44 8.72
N LEU A 108 -13.46 4.74 9.61
CA LEU A 108 -12.00 4.67 9.57
C LEU A 108 -11.46 4.10 8.24
N PHE A 109 -12.16 3.14 7.63
CA PHE A 109 -11.76 2.58 6.33
C PHE A 109 -11.77 3.66 5.23
N HIS A 110 -12.81 4.48 5.20
CA HIS A 110 -12.93 5.61 4.28
C HIS A 110 -11.84 6.66 4.55
N GLN A 111 -11.61 7.00 5.82
CA GLN A 111 -10.57 7.95 6.22
C GLN A 111 -9.17 7.50 5.80
N ILE A 112 -8.85 6.20 5.96
CA ILE A 112 -7.56 5.64 5.53
C ILE A 112 -7.40 5.72 4.01
N ALA A 113 -8.41 5.31 3.24
CA ALA A 113 -8.36 5.38 1.79
C ALA A 113 -8.16 6.82 1.31
N ASN A 114 -8.95 7.76 1.84
CA ASN A 114 -8.85 9.19 1.50
C ASN A 114 -7.47 9.76 1.84
N ARG A 115 -6.99 9.54 3.07
CA ARG A 115 -5.68 10.03 3.51
C ARG A 115 -4.54 9.48 2.65
N ASN A 116 -4.54 8.16 2.38
CA ASN A 116 -3.46 7.53 1.64
C ASN A 116 -3.45 7.96 0.17
N THR A 117 -4.63 8.14 -0.44
CA THR A 117 -4.75 8.72 -1.78
C THR A 117 -4.28 10.18 -1.80
N GLN A 118 -4.62 10.96 -0.77
CA GLN A 118 -4.16 12.34 -0.66
C GLN A 118 -2.62 12.42 -0.60
N TYR A 119 -1.95 11.49 0.09
CA TYR A 119 -0.49 11.43 0.08
C TYR A 119 0.11 11.26 -1.32
N ILE A 120 -0.52 10.47 -2.20
CA ILE A 120 -0.08 10.37 -3.60
C ILE A 120 -0.30 11.69 -4.34
N ILE A 121 -1.47 12.29 -4.18
CA ILE A 121 -1.83 13.56 -4.84
C ILE A 121 -0.85 14.65 -4.45
N ASP A 122 -0.51 14.75 -3.17
CA ASP A 122 0.43 15.74 -2.64
C ASP A 122 1.85 15.59 -3.23
N VAL A 123 2.28 14.36 -3.52
CA VAL A 123 3.66 14.07 -3.98
C VAL A 123 3.75 13.98 -5.50
N LEU A 124 2.77 13.36 -6.15
CA LEU A 124 2.83 13.01 -7.58
C LEU A 124 1.78 13.73 -8.43
N GLY A 125 0.82 14.41 -7.80
CA GLY A 125 -0.33 15.02 -8.46
C GLY A 125 -1.48 14.02 -8.71
N ASN A 126 -2.67 14.55 -8.99
CA ASN A 126 -3.86 13.76 -9.33
C ASN A 126 -3.86 13.45 -10.83
N LYS A 127 -3.09 12.45 -11.23
CA LYS A 127 -2.91 12.04 -12.62
C LYS A 127 -3.83 10.87 -12.97
N ASP A 128 -3.99 10.62 -14.27
CA ASP A 128 -4.55 9.37 -14.78
C ASP A 128 -3.73 8.17 -14.32
N LEU A 129 -4.40 7.03 -14.03
CA LEU A 129 -3.72 5.83 -13.54
C LEU A 129 -2.64 5.31 -14.50
N SER A 130 -2.80 5.52 -15.81
CA SER A 130 -1.84 5.11 -16.83
C SER A 130 -0.56 5.96 -16.86
N GLN A 131 -0.58 7.13 -16.24
CA GLN A 131 0.55 8.05 -16.20
C GLN A 131 1.50 7.83 -15.02
N TYR A 132 1.08 7.02 -14.04
CA TYR A 132 1.97 6.66 -12.95
C TYR A 132 2.93 5.56 -13.37
N THR A 133 4.20 5.74 -13.03
CA THR A 133 5.28 4.79 -13.32
C THR A 133 5.81 4.15 -12.03
N THR A 134 6.59 3.08 -12.16
CA THR A 134 7.34 2.50 -11.03
C THR A 134 8.36 3.47 -10.44
N ILE A 135 8.89 4.39 -11.26
CA ILE A 135 9.78 5.47 -10.79
C ILE A 135 9.00 6.42 -9.89
N ASP A 136 7.75 6.78 -10.26
CA ASP A 136 6.90 7.63 -9.43
C ASP A 136 6.56 6.94 -8.10
N ALA A 137 6.29 5.65 -8.13
CA ALA A 137 6.05 4.87 -6.91
C ALA A 137 7.29 4.84 -6.00
N GLY A 138 8.50 4.78 -6.56
CA GLY A 138 9.75 4.95 -5.81
C GLY A 138 9.86 6.33 -5.16
N LYS A 139 9.62 7.41 -5.93
CA LYS A 139 9.59 8.79 -5.40
C LYS A 139 8.56 8.96 -4.28
N PHE A 140 7.39 8.34 -4.43
CA PHE A 140 6.35 8.37 -3.40
C PHE A 140 6.81 7.68 -2.11
N ARG A 141 7.45 6.51 -2.19
CA ARG A 141 8.07 5.84 -1.03
C ARG A 141 9.05 6.78 -0.33
N ASP A 142 9.99 7.37 -1.08
CA ASP A 142 11.04 8.22 -0.53
C ASP A 142 10.47 9.49 0.13
N ALA A 143 9.41 10.05 -0.45
CA ALA A 143 8.68 11.17 0.14
C ALA A 143 7.99 10.81 1.47
N LEU A 144 7.42 9.61 1.59
CA LEU A 144 6.82 9.14 2.84
C LEU A 144 7.87 8.92 3.94
N LEU A 145 9.03 8.33 3.60
CA LEU A 145 10.14 8.15 4.53
C LEU A 145 10.71 9.51 4.97
N LYS A 146 10.91 10.45 4.04
CA LYS A 146 11.36 11.82 4.35
C LYS A 146 10.37 12.57 5.23
N ARG A 147 9.07 12.27 5.14
CA ARG A 147 8.00 12.81 6.02
C ARG A 147 8.05 12.23 7.44
N GLY A 148 8.95 11.31 7.73
CA GLY A 148 9.14 10.67 9.04
C GLY A 148 8.20 9.50 9.32
N LEU A 149 7.57 8.91 8.29
CA LEU A 149 6.77 7.70 8.49
C LEU A 149 7.71 6.50 8.71
N VAL A 150 7.47 5.76 9.78
CA VAL A 150 8.18 4.48 10.03
C VAL A 150 7.86 3.46 8.94
N THR A 151 8.82 2.58 8.65
CA THR A 151 8.75 1.58 7.58
C THR A 151 7.43 0.79 7.57
N SER A 152 6.97 0.34 8.73
CA SER A 152 5.70 -0.40 8.85
C SER A 152 4.47 0.43 8.45
N SER A 153 4.51 1.75 8.64
CA SER A 153 3.45 2.67 8.19
C SER A 153 3.50 2.89 6.68
N VAL A 154 4.70 3.00 6.09
CA VAL A 154 4.89 3.07 4.62
C VAL A 154 4.32 1.81 3.97
N HIS A 155 4.61 0.62 4.49
CA HIS A 155 4.02 -0.64 4.02
C HIS A 155 2.48 -0.63 4.03
N ARG A 156 1.86 -0.10 5.10
CA ARG A 156 0.40 0.02 5.21
C ARG A 156 -0.19 0.98 4.18
N VAL A 157 0.47 2.12 3.94
CA VAL A 157 0.07 3.08 2.89
C VAL A 157 0.12 2.41 1.53
N PHE A 158 1.25 1.78 1.17
CA PHE A 158 1.39 1.05 -0.09
C PHE A 158 0.37 -0.08 -0.24
N SER A 159 0.12 -0.87 0.80
CA SER A 159 -0.90 -1.93 0.78
C SER A 159 -2.29 -1.38 0.44
N SER A 160 -2.66 -0.24 1.02
CA SER A 160 -3.93 0.44 0.73
C SER A 160 -3.99 0.90 -0.73
N ILE A 161 -2.95 1.57 -1.23
CA ILE A 161 -2.89 2.08 -2.60
C ILE A 161 -2.87 0.94 -3.63
N LYS A 162 -2.07 -0.10 -3.39
CA LYS A 162 -2.07 -1.32 -4.21
C LYS A 162 -3.48 -1.90 -4.36
N SER A 163 -4.22 -1.97 -3.26
CA SER A 163 -5.59 -2.50 -3.26
C SER A 163 -6.56 -1.63 -4.04
N ILE A 164 -6.44 -0.30 -3.94
CA ILE A 164 -7.28 0.65 -4.69
C ILE A 164 -7.03 0.51 -6.18
N VAL A 165 -5.76 0.65 -6.60
CA VAL A 165 -5.37 0.64 -8.01
C VAL A 165 -5.63 -0.72 -8.66
N SER A 166 -5.25 -1.83 -8.01
CA SER A 166 -5.47 -3.18 -8.55
C SER A 166 -6.95 -3.51 -8.72
N LEU A 167 -7.82 -3.06 -7.79
CA LEU A 167 -9.25 -3.25 -7.94
C LEU A 167 -9.77 -2.57 -9.20
N VAL A 168 -9.42 -1.30 -9.40
CA VAL A 168 -9.91 -0.50 -10.54
C VAL A 168 -9.39 -1.06 -11.85
N ILE A 169 -8.10 -1.40 -11.93
CA ILE A 169 -7.51 -2.05 -13.11
C ILE A 169 -8.33 -3.30 -13.49
N LYS A 170 -8.62 -4.15 -12.50
CA LYS A 170 -9.37 -5.40 -12.72
C LYS A 170 -10.82 -5.14 -13.12
N GLU A 171 -11.55 -4.32 -12.36
CA GLU A 171 -12.98 -4.07 -12.57
C GLU A 171 -13.28 -3.28 -13.86
N LYS A 172 -12.35 -2.41 -14.27
CA LYS A 172 -12.47 -1.62 -15.50
C LYS A 172 -11.80 -2.26 -16.71
N GLY A 173 -11.15 -3.42 -16.54
CA GLY A 173 -10.44 -4.12 -17.62
C GLY A 173 -9.30 -3.29 -18.23
N LEU A 174 -8.63 -2.44 -17.40
CA LEU A 174 -7.56 -1.59 -17.90
C LEU A 174 -6.33 -2.42 -18.28
N LYS A 175 -5.76 -2.17 -19.45
CA LYS A 175 -4.54 -2.83 -19.93
C LYS A 175 -3.27 -2.11 -19.44
N ILE A 176 -3.21 -1.86 -18.12
CA ILE A 176 -2.06 -1.25 -17.46
C ILE A 176 -1.62 -2.11 -16.29
N GLU A 177 -0.34 -2.07 -15.95
CA GLU A 177 0.17 -2.68 -14.73
C GLU A 177 0.04 -1.69 -13.56
N ASN A 178 -0.16 -2.23 -12.36
CA ASN A 178 -0.20 -1.40 -11.16
C ASN A 178 1.24 -0.98 -10.78
N PRO A 179 1.62 0.29 -10.93
CA PRO A 179 3.00 0.74 -10.73
C PRO A 179 3.46 0.67 -9.26
N PHE A 180 2.52 0.54 -8.33
CA PHE A 180 2.82 0.43 -6.91
C PHE A 180 3.11 -1.02 -6.46
N LEU A 181 2.94 -2.03 -7.34
CA LEU A 181 3.34 -3.42 -7.07
C LEU A 181 4.86 -3.55 -7.12
N GLY A 182 5.41 -4.43 -6.27
CA GLY A 182 6.85 -4.76 -6.30
C GLY A 182 7.81 -3.65 -5.86
N VAL A 183 7.31 -2.49 -5.41
CA VAL A 183 8.17 -1.42 -4.91
C VAL A 183 8.89 -1.89 -3.65
N PHE A 184 10.21 -1.87 -3.69
CA PHE A 184 11.05 -2.19 -2.53
C PHE A 184 10.91 -1.08 -1.47
N ILE A 185 10.59 -1.46 -0.25
CA ILE A 185 10.56 -0.57 0.92
C ILE A 185 11.64 -1.06 1.87
N PRO A 186 12.68 -0.25 2.16
CA PRO A 186 13.78 -0.68 3.03
C PRO A 186 13.26 -0.89 4.45
N ASP A 187 13.75 -1.94 5.11
CA ASP A 187 13.56 -2.10 6.55
C ASP A 187 14.62 -1.30 7.28
N LEU A 188 14.19 -0.20 7.91
CA LEU A 188 15.07 0.72 8.62
C LEU A 188 15.20 0.36 10.11
N ASN A 189 14.61 -0.76 10.57
CA ASN A 189 14.53 -1.13 11.98
C ASN A 189 14.02 0.00 12.89
N ASP A 190 13.15 0.86 12.32
CA ASP A 190 12.62 2.07 12.95
C ASP A 190 11.38 1.83 13.81
N THR A 191 10.99 0.57 13.99
CA THR A 191 9.84 0.17 14.81
C THR A 191 10.29 -0.14 16.24
N THR A 192 9.75 0.61 17.21
CA THR A 192 9.97 0.31 18.61
C THR A 192 9.27 -1.01 18.99
N VAL A 193 10.04 -2.00 19.39
CA VAL A 193 9.52 -3.25 19.94
C VAL A 193 9.01 -2.96 21.35
N ARG A 194 7.71 -3.18 21.59
CA ARG A 194 7.14 -3.06 22.95
C ARG A 194 7.56 -4.28 23.74
N MET A 195 8.26 -4.05 24.83
CA MET A 195 8.61 -5.12 25.78
C MET A 195 7.35 -5.60 26.52
N PRO A 196 7.21 -6.91 26.76
CA PRO A 196 6.15 -7.45 27.60
C PRO A 196 6.27 -6.88 29.02
N ILE A 197 5.12 -6.59 29.65
CA ILE A 197 5.08 -6.20 31.06
C ILE A 197 5.40 -7.43 31.91
N THR A 198 6.30 -7.30 32.87
CA THR A 198 6.68 -8.40 33.75
C THR A 198 5.57 -8.76 34.76
N ILE A 199 5.56 -9.99 35.27
CA ILE A 199 4.57 -10.43 36.26
C ILE A 199 4.63 -9.55 37.51
N GLY A 200 5.83 -9.13 37.93
CA GLY A 200 5.99 -8.22 39.05
C GLY A 200 5.31 -6.87 38.86
N GLU A 201 5.50 -6.27 37.66
CA GLU A 201 4.83 -5.02 37.30
C GLU A 201 3.31 -5.17 37.17
N ILE A 202 2.83 -6.31 36.64
CA ILE A 202 1.38 -6.60 36.59
C ILE A 202 0.80 -6.62 38.02
N ARG A 203 1.45 -7.27 38.97
CA ARG A 203 0.99 -7.30 40.39
C ARG A 203 0.94 -5.93 41.03
N ILE A 204 1.93 -5.07 40.75
CA ILE A 204 1.94 -3.68 41.23
C ILE A 204 0.76 -2.89 40.63
N ILE A 205 0.53 -3.03 39.32
CA ILE A 205 -0.60 -2.40 38.65
C ILE A 205 -1.92 -2.89 39.27
N GLN A 206 -2.08 -4.18 39.45
CA GLN A 206 -3.28 -4.79 40.04
C GLN A 206 -3.56 -4.27 41.46
N SER A 207 -2.54 -4.17 42.31
CA SER A 207 -2.68 -3.60 43.65
C SER A 207 -3.11 -2.13 43.61
N LYS A 208 -2.53 -1.34 42.73
CA LYS A 208 -2.95 0.07 42.53
C LYS A 208 -4.39 0.17 42.03
N CYS A 209 -4.81 -0.72 41.12
CA CYS A 209 -6.18 -0.75 40.63
C CYS A 209 -7.18 -1.02 41.79
N MET A 210 -6.88 -1.97 42.68
CA MET A 210 -7.73 -2.27 43.82
C MET A 210 -7.80 -1.12 44.83
N ASN A 211 -6.70 -0.38 45.04
CA ASN A 211 -6.66 0.76 45.93
C ASN A 211 -7.45 1.98 45.44
N ILE A 212 -7.46 2.23 44.12
CA ILE A 212 -8.17 3.37 43.50
C ILE A 212 -9.66 3.06 43.30
N ASP A 213 -10.00 1.84 42.94
CA ASP A 213 -11.33 1.25 42.86
C ASP A 213 -12.35 2.09 42.02
N ASP A 214 -12.03 2.37 40.77
CA ASP A 214 -12.91 3.07 39.83
C ASP A 214 -13.14 2.30 38.53
N ASP A 215 -14.01 2.82 37.66
CA ASP A 215 -14.43 2.16 36.42
C ASP A 215 -13.27 1.85 35.47
N LEU A 216 -12.26 2.73 35.38
CA LEU A 216 -11.09 2.52 34.53
C LEU A 216 -10.20 1.39 35.13
N ARG A 217 -10.02 1.37 36.46
CA ARG A 217 -9.21 0.36 37.16
C ARG A 217 -9.85 -1.01 37.11
N TRP A 218 -11.18 -1.08 37.08
CA TRP A 218 -11.88 -2.35 36.86
C TRP A 218 -11.64 -2.90 35.42
N VAL A 219 -11.63 -2.01 34.38
CA VAL A 219 -11.25 -2.42 33.02
C VAL A 219 -9.84 -3.00 32.98
N ILE A 220 -8.85 -2.30 33.58
CA ILE A 220 -7.45 -2.74 33.64
C ILE A 220 -7.35 -4.08 34.38
N SER A 221 -8.02 -4.23 35.49
CA SER A 221 -8.05 -5.45 36.29
C SER A 221 -8.61 -6.64 35.51
N ILE A 222 -9.71 -6.45 34.81
CA ILE A 222 -10.31 -7.50 33.99
C ILE A 222 -9.33 -7.92 32.87
N ILE A 223 -8.64 -6.95 32.22
CA ILE A 223 -7.70 -7.24 31.15
C ILE A 223 -6.45 -7.95 31.61
N SER A 224 -5.95 -7.60 32.83
CA SER A 224 -4.66 -8.06 33.34
C SER A 224 -4.52 -9.58 33.44
N ASP A 225 -5.60 -10.28 33.83
CA ASP A 225 -5.59 -11.74 33.98
C ASP A 225 -6.28 -12.47 32.80
N THR A 226 -7.10 -11.76 32.02
CA THR A 226 -7.87 -12.39 30.93
C THR A 226 -7.21 -12.25 29.56
N GLY A 227 -6.30 -11.29 29.39
CA GLY A 227 -5.67 -10.97 28.09
C GLY A 227 -6.66 -10.54 27.01
N MET A 228 -7.88 -10.14 27.36
CA MET A 228 -8.85 -9.66 26.37
C MET A 228 -8.43 -8.31 25.79
N ARG A 229 -8.90 -8.00 24.60
CA ARG A 229 -8.63 -6.67 23.99
C ARG A 229 -9.40 -5.58 24.72
N LEU A 230 -8.83 -4.37 24.80
CA LEU A 230 -9.50 -3.23 25.43
C LEU A 230 -10.92 -3.01 24.90
N ALA A 231 -11.12 -3.08 23.58
CA ALA A 231 -12.46 -2.95 22.99
C ALA A 231 -13.42 -4.09 23.38
N GLU A 232 -12.91 -5.27 23.72
CA GLU A 232 -13.71 -6.38 24.24
C GLU A 232 -14.13 -6.10 25.66
N ALA A 233 -13.21 -5.63 26.50
CA ALA A 233 -13.46 -5.33 27.91
C ALA A 233 -14.47 -4.19 28.10
N ILE A 234 -14.25 -3.04 27.48
CA ILE A 234 -15.17 -1.89 27.63
C ILE A 234 -16.55 -2.12 27.06
N GLY A 235 -16.67 -3.01 26.08
CA GLY A 235 -17.95 -3.36 25.47
C GLY A 235 -18.69 -4.50 26.17
N LEU A 236 -18.27 -4.93 27.37
CA LEU A 236 -18.95 -5.94 28.17
C LEU A 236 -20.30 -5.41 28.66
N LYS A 237 -21.27 -6.32 28.66
CA LYS A 237 -22.55 -6.12 29.33
C LYS A 237 -22.60 -6.95 30.64
N SER A 238 -23.49 -6.58 31.53
CA SER A 238 -23.74 -7.34 32.76
C SER A 238 -24.05 -8.81 32.48
N GLU A 239 -24.83 -9.10 31.46
CA GLU A 239 -25.19 -10.46 31.01
C GLU A 239 -24.00 -11.27 30.41
N ASP A 240 -22.85 -10.67 30.19
CA ASP A 240 -21.64 -11.33 29.72
C ASP A 240 -20.78 -11.86 30.89
N ILE A 241 -21.05 -11.45 32.13
CA ILE A 241 -20.34 -11.88 33.34
C ILE A 241 -21.18 -12.92 34.06
N ILE A 242 -20.67 -14.13 34.23
CA ILE A 242 -21.34 -15.25 34.91
C ILE A 242 -20.55 -15.54 36.19
N LEU A 243 -21.13 -15.20 37.35
CA LEU A 243 -20.48 -15.40 38.65
C LEU A 243 -21.05 -16.59 39.41
N ASN A 244 -22.34 -16.93 39.22
CA ASN A 244 -23.07 -17.97 39.96
C ASN A 244 -22.89 -19.33 39.30
N CYS A 245 -21.66 -19.82 39.21
CA CYS A 245 -21.30 -21.12 38.66
C CYS A 245 -19.96 -21.58 39.23
N ASP A 246 -19.59 -22.85 39.06
CA ASP A 246 -18.35 -23.43 39.57
C ASP A 246 -17.10 -22.67 39.17
N ILE A 247 -17.07 -22.20 37.92
CA ILE A 247 -15.95 -21.41 37.38
C ILE A 247 -16.51 -20.07 36.88
N PRO A 248 -16.40 -18.99 37.67
CA PRO A 248 -16.77 -17.65 37.25
C PRO A 248 -16.07 -17.29 35.92
N HIS A 249 -16.80 -16.75 34.96
CA HIS A 249 -16.25 -16.48 33.62
C HIS A 249 -16.93 -15.30 32.94
N VAL A 250 -16.26 -14.79 31.90
CA VAL A 250 -16.77 -13.78 30.98
C VAL A 250 -16.97 -14.37 29.58
N ILE A 251 -18.09 -14.03 28.95
CA ILE A 251 -18.42 -14.45 27.58
C ILE A 251 -18.10 -13.31 26.63
N ILE A 252 -17.16 -13.54 25.74
CA ILE A 252 -16.84 -12.60 24.66
C ILE A 252 -17.69 -12.95 23.43
N ARG A 253 -18.67 -12.12 23.12
CA ARG A 253 -19.57 -12.27 21.97
C ARG A 253 -19.85 -10.91 21.31
N PRO A 254 -20.24 -10.85 20.01
CA PRO A 254 -20.64 -9.60 19.39
C PRO A 254 -21.90 -9.04 20.06
N ASN A 255 -22.00 -7.73 20.13
CA ASN A 255 -23.21 -7.02 20.57
C ASN A 255 -23.46 -5.77 19.71
N ASN A 256 -24.52 -5.02 19.98
CA ASN A 256 -24.95 -3.88 19.17
C ASN A 256 -23.88 -2.79 19.01
N LYS A 257 -22.98 -2.61 19.99
CA LYS A 257 -21.93 -1.59 19.99
C LYS A 257 -20.53 -2.15 19.79
N ARG A 258 -20.33 -3.47 19.92
CA ARG A 258 -19.05 -4.15 19.82
C ARG A 258 -19.08 -5.25 18.74
N ARG A 259 -18.29 -5.04 17.68
CA ARG A 259 -17.95 -6.09 16.72
C ARG A 259 -16.69 -6.81 17.17
N LEU A 260 -16.62 -8.11 16.96
CA LEU A 260 -15.39 -8.87 17.16
C LEU A 260 -14.50 -8.78 15.90
N LYS A 261 -13.18 -8.83 16.09
CA LYS A 261 -12.19 -8.77 15.00
C LYS A 261 -12.34 -9.93 14.01
N THR A 262 -12.63 -11.14 14.54
CA THR A 262 -12.88 -12.36 13.77
C THR A 262 -13.99 -13.16 14.44
N LYS A 263 -14.64 -14.08 13.72
CA LYS A 263 -15.62 -15.02 14.31
C LYS A 263 -15.03 -15.84 15.45
N GLN A 264 -13.74 -16.26 15.32
CA GLN A 264 -13.00 -17.01 16.34
C GLN A 264 -12.65 -16.20 17.61
N SER A 265 -12.87 -14.88 17.59
CA SER A 265 -12.70 -14.06 18.80
C SER A 265 -13.82 -14.29 19.84
N GLN A 266 -14.91 -14.94 19.45
CA GLN A 266 -15.95 -15.37 20.40
C GLN A 266 -15.42 -16.51 21.26
N ARG A 267 -15.42 -16.32 22.57
CA ARG A 267 -14.85 -17.25 23.54
C ARG A 267 -15.36 -16.99 24.95
N VAL A 268 -15.17 -17.98 25.81
CA VAL A 268 -15.37 -17.89 27.25
C VAL A 268 -14.00 -17.81 27.91
N ILE A 269 -13.84 -16.92 28.89
CA ILE A 269 -12.58 -16.74 29.62
C ILE A 269 -12.88 -16.84 31.12
N PRO A 270 -12.22 -17.74 31.84
CA PRO A 270 -12.35 -17.78 33.31
C PRO A 270 -11.92 -16.46 33.95
N LEU A 271 -12.64 -16.02 34.95
CA LEU A 271 -12.31 -14.87 35.78
C LEU A 271 -11.56 -15.37 37.05
N VAL A 272 -10.31 -15.00 37.16
CA VAL A 272 -9.44 -15.40 38.26
C VAL A 272 -8.77 -14.17 38.90
N GLY A 273 -8.29 -14.29 40.12
CA GLY A 273 -7.51 -13.24 40.77
C GLY A 273 -8.18 -11.87 40.73
N VAL A 274 -7.43 -10.88 40.25
CA VAL A 274 -7.88 -9.47 40.24
C VAL A 274 -8.92 -9.23 39.12
N SER A 275 -8.94 -10.02 38.08
CA SER A 275 -10.00 -9.92 37.04
C SER A 275 -11.38 -10.28 37.62
N LEU A 276 -11.45 -11.25 38.50
CA LEU A 276 -12.70 -11.60 39.17
C LEU A 276 -13.17 -10.46 40.10
N TRP A 277 -12.23 -9.85 40.83
CA TRP A 277 -12.54 -8.68 41.65
C TRP A 277 -13.07 -7.52 40.80
N GLY A 278 -12.38 -7.15 39.75
CA GLY A 278 -12.82 -6.06 38.85
C GLY A 278 -14.19 -6.31 38.19
N ALA A 279 -14.47 -7.56 37.82
CA ALA A 279 -15.77 -7.94 37.27
C ALA A 279 -16.90 -7.83 38.34
N LYS A 280 -16.62 -8.22 39.58
CA LYS A 280 -17.57 -8.07 40.71
C LYS A 280 -17.87 -6.59 40.97
N GLN A 281 -16.87 -5.74 41.02
CA GLN A 281 -17.04 -4.30 41.23
C GLN A 281 -17.83 -3.66 40.10
N ALA A 282 -17.48 -3.96 38.85
CA ALA A 282 -18.18 -3.43 37.70
C ALA A 282 -19.68 -3.85 37.71
N LEU A 283 -20.00 -5.10 38.04
CA LEU A 283 -21.39 -5.58 38.16
C LEU A 283 -22.13 -4.93 39.32
N LYS A 284 -21.47 -4.75 40.48
CA LYS A 284 -22.06 -4.08 41.62
C LYS A 284 -22.45 -2.64 41.31
N TYR A 285 -21.59 -1.93 40.57
CA TYR A 285 -21.82 -0.56 40.19
C TYR A 285 -22.85 -0.45 39.03
N GLN A 286 -22.80 -1.37 38.06
CA GLN A 286 -23.67 -1.37 36.88
C GLN A 286 -24.27 -2.77 36.67
N PRO A 287 -25.37 -3.11 37.37
CA PRO A 287 -25.96 -4.44 37.31
C PRO A 287 -26.69 -4.75 36.00
N ASN A 288 -27.05 -3.74 35.21
CA ASN A 288 -27.82 -3.89 33.98
C ASN A 288 -27.18 -3.13 32.80
N GLY A 289 -27.15 -3.76 31.63
CA GLY A 289 -26.67 -3.14 30.40
C GLY A 289 -25.15 -3.14 30.27
N TYR A 290 -24.56 -2.09 29.70
CA TYR A 290 -23.11 -1.99 29.52
C TYR A 290 -22.41 -1.66 30.83
N LEU A 291 -21.42 -2.46 31.24
CA LEU A 291 -20.67 -2.27 32.48
C LEU A 291 -19.92 -0.93 32.52
N PHE A 292 -19.41 -0.48 31.40
CA PHE A 292 -18.61 0.73 31.30
C PHE A 292 -19.33 1.78 30.43
N GLN A 293 -20.39 2.37 30.96
CA GLN A 293 -21.27 3.30 30.23
C GLN A 293 -20.53 4.50 29.67
N ARG A 294 -19.49 4.99 30.37
CA ARG A 294 -18.65 6.11 29.96
C ARG A 294 -18.12 5.95 28.54
N TYR A 295 -17.78 4.71 28.13
CA TYR A 295 -17.21 4.38 26.84
C TYR A 295 -18.25 3.88 25.82
N ASN A 296 -19.51 3.78 26.23
CA ASN A 296 -20.61 3.21 25.44
C ASN A 296 -21.76 4.19 25.16
N LYS A 297 -21.52 5.51 25.24
CA LYS A 297 -22.55 6.55 25.00
C LYS A 297 -22.98 6.63 23.51
N GLY A 298 -22.07 6.35 22.58
CA GLY A 298 -22.34 6.39 21.13
C GLY A 298 -22.90 5.10 20.55
N SER A 299 -22.93 5.01 19.21
CA SER A 299 -23.34 3.84 18.45
C SER A 299 -22.35 2.66 18.51
N ILE A 300 -21.11 2.92 18.90
CA ILE A 300 -20.03 1.93 19.08
C ILE A 300 -19.29 2.17 20.38
N SER A 301 -18.71 1.11 20.95
CA SER A 301 -17.81 1.21 22.11
C SER A 301 -16.52 1.97 21.73
N ASN A 302 -16.16 3.02 22.46
CA ASN A 302 -15.04 3.90 22.16
C ASN A 302 -13.75 3.47 22.85
N ALA A 303 -13.01 2.53 22.26
CA ALA A 303 -11.75 2.05 22.80
C ALA A 303 -10.64 3.11 22.80
N ASN A 304 -10.68 4.10 21.88
CA ASN A 304 -9.69 5.17 21.86
C ASN A 304 -9.82 6.08 23.09
N SER A 305 -11.06 6.41 23.47
CA SER A 305 -11.31 7.16 24.71
C SER A 305 -10.84 6.43 25.97
N ALA A 306 -11.03 5.10 26.01
CA ALA A 306 -10.55 4.29 27.14
C ALA A 306 -9.02 4.13 27.14
N SER A 307 -8.38 4.15 25.98
CA SER A 307 -6.92 4.09 25.86
C SER A 307 -6.22 5.42 26.20
N ALA A 308 -6.94 6.53 26.14
CA ALA A 308 -6.42 7.86 26.43
C ALA A 308 -6.68 8.31 27.88
N ALA A 309 -7.50 7.57 28.62
CA ALA A 309 -7.82 7.83 30.02
C ALA A 309 -6.79 7.19 30.97
#